data_a596d880a056ba52b3ec3e029df0204d
#
_entry.id   a596d880a056ba52b3ec3e029df0204d
#
_cell.length_a   1.000
_cell.length_b   1.000
_cell.length_c   1.000
_cell.angle_alpha   90.00
_cell.angle_beta   90.00
_cell.angle_gamma   90.00
#
_symmetry.space_group_name_H-M   'P 1'
#
loop_
_entity.id
_entity.type
_entity.pdbx_description
1 polymer ?
#
loop_
_entity_poly.entity_id
_entity_poly.type
_entity_poly.pdbx_seq_one_letter_code
_entity_poly.pdbx_strand_id
1 'polypeptide(L)'
;MGTLVKIGIITIGNELLSGFTLDRNAAWIGQQLLSAGMKVDIHHTIPDDFSDIYDTLEYQWKEWECDHIIVTGGLGPTVDDITVSVFIDYFEDKHDFDKEYWSILKDRFQKLNFKMPNLNKNQAFKIKKGNMIPNKVGSARGLHYTKDHASFFKLVKSVFNGTETNFYALPGVPKEMKSMFSNYVLPEIEKTNKNKVVCRSIRTTGVPESILQEKISDIIDKNKDQCDIAFLPHRMLGVDIRLTTSDQSLINVLIDLIMEKVGKYVYGFDTDKLE
;
A
#
# COMPACT_ATOMS: atom_id res chain seq x y z
N MET A 1 3.16 -4.25 24.57
CA MET A 1 3.36 -4.45 23.10
C MET A 1 3.03 -3.14 22.42
N GLY A 2 3.95 -2.56 21.62
CA GLY A 2 3.62 -1.37 20.83
C GLY A 2 2.63 -1.76 19.73
N THR A 3 1.67 -0.87 19.45
CA THR A 3 0.72 -1.06 18.34
C THR A 3 1.47 -1.09 17.01
N LEU A 4 1.13 -2.05 16.14
CA LEU A 4 1.58 -2.08 14.75
C LEU A 4 0.93 -0.93 13.98
N VAL A 5 1.66 -0.33 13.05
CA VAL A 5 1.14 0.69 12.14
C VAL A 5 0.08 0.05 11.24
N LYS A 6 -1.12 0.62 11.18
CA LYS A 6 -2.22 0.19 10.32
C LYS A 6 -2.15 0.88 8.96
N ILE A 7 -2.10 0.12 7.88
CA ILE A 7 -1.94 0.65 6.52
C ILE A 7 -3.10 0.21 5.64
N GLY A 8 -3.79 1.18 5.03
CA GLY A 8 -4.81 0.96 4.03
C GLY A 8 -4.36 1.32 2.62
N ILE A 9 -4.87 0.61 1.63
CA ILE A 9 -4.71 0.93 0.21
C ILE A 9 -6.09 1.15 -0.41
N ILE A 10 -6.19 2.14 -1.28
CA ILE A 10 -7.34 2.39 -2.14
C ILE A 10 -6.84 2.48 -3.59
N THR A 11 -7.34 1.62 -4.46
CA THR A 11 -7.06 1.69 -5.89
C THR A 11 -8.31 2.17 -6.63
N ILE A 12 -8.14 3.17 -7.47
CA ILE A 12 -9.21 3.84 -8.20
C ILE A 12 -9.05 3.52 -9.67
N GLY A 13 -10.09 3.01 -10.30
CA GLY A 13 -10.11 2.75 -11.74
C GLY A 13 -11.21 1.78 -12.15
N ASN A 14 -12.08 2.22 -13.06
CA ASN A 14 -13.14 1.40 -13.64
C ASN A 14 -12.58 0.19 -14.40
N GLU A 15 -11.37 0.30 -14.99
CA GLU A 15 -10.68 -0.79 -15.68
C GLU A 15 -10.21 -1.90 -14.73
N LEU A 16 -9.98 -1.58 -13.47
CA LEU A 16 -9.64 -2.56 -12.43
C LEU A 16 -10.89 -3.39 -12.07
N LEU A 17 -12.03 -2.71 -11.86
CA LEU A 17 -13.30 -3.35 -11.52
C LEU A 17 -13.84 -4.20 -12.66
N SER A 18 -13.67 -3.76 -13.90
CA SER A 18 -14.07 -4.53 -15.08
C SER A 18 -13.16 -5.72 -15.40
N GLY A 19 -12.02 -5.84 -14.72
CA GLY A 19 -11.04 -6.91 -14.95
C GLY A 19 -10.20 -6.75 -16.22
N PHE A 20 -10.31 -5.63 -16.94
CA PHE A 20 -9.43 -5.34 -18.09
C PHE A 20 -7.97 -5.19 -17.66
N THR A 21 -7.76 -4.63 -16.47
CA THR A 21 -6.43 -4.40 -15.91
C THR A 21 -6.32 -5.08 -14.54
N LEU A 22 -5.25 -5.82 -14.34
CA LEU A 22 -4.93 -6.36 -13.00
C LEU A 22 -4.35 -5.26 -12.13
N ASP A 23 -4.78 -5.18 -10.87
CA ASP A 23 -4.20 -4.28 -9.90
C ASP A 23 -2.77 -4.72 -9.50
N ARG A 24 -1.81 -4.27 -10.29
CA ARG A 24 -0.39 -4.49 -10.03
C ARG A 24 0.20 -3.45 -9.06
N ASN A 25 -0.47 -2.31 -8.89
CA ASN A 25 0.01 -1.25 -8.01
C ASN A 25 -0.14 -1.67 -6.55
N ALA A 26 -1.33 -2.08 -6.12
CA ALA A 26 -1.54 -2.55 -4.75
C ALA A 26 -0.68 -3.76 -4.42
N ALA A 27 -0.59 -4.74 -5.33
CA ALA A 27 0.26 -5.91 -5.15
C ALA A 27 1.74 -5.53 -4.94
N TRP A 28 2.26 -4.59 -5.74
CA TRP A 28 3.64 -4.12 -5.61
C TRP A 28 3.85 -3.31 -4.32
N ILE A 29 2.93 -2.40 -3.96
CA ILE A 29 3.00 -1.64 -2.71
C ILE A 29 3.02 -2.59 -1.51
N GLY A 30 2.13 -3.60 -1.48
CA GLY A 30 2.09 -4.60 -0.42
C GLY A 30 3.40 -5.36 -0.27
N GLN A 31 4.04 -5.73 -1.39
CA GLN A 31 5.37 -6.36 -1.38
C GLN A 31 6.46 -5.44 -0.82
N GLN A 32 6.45 -4.15 -1.17
CA GLN A 32 7.44 -3.20 -0.64
C GLN A 32 7.25 -2.97 0.87
N LEU A 33 6.01 -2.83 1.32
CA LEU A 33 5.68 -2.69 2.73
C LEU A 33 6.12 -3.92 3.52
N LEU A 34 5.81 -5.12 3.02
CA LEU A 34 6.21 -6.37 3.66
C LEU A 34 7.74 -6.50 3.75
N SER A 35 8.46 -6.12 2.69
CA SER A 35 9.93 -6.10 2.69
C SER A 35 10.52 -5.10 3.69
N ALA A 36 9.78 -4.03 4.00
CA ALA A 36 10.14 -3.04 5.02
C ALA A 36 9.66 -3.42 6.44
N GLY A 37 9.07 -4.60 6.60
CA GLY A 37 8.57 -5.10 7.89
C GLY A 37 7.22 -4.51 8.29
N MET A 38 6.36 -4.25 7.32
CA MET A 38 5.00 -3.74 7.51
C MET A 38 4.02 -4.57 6.68
N LYS A 39 2.74 -4.53 7.01
CA LYS A 39 1.69 -5.22 6.24
C LYS A 39 0.59 -4.24 5.84
N VAL A 40 -0.13 -4.58 4.80
CA VAL A 40 -1.39 -3.93 4.44
C VAL A 40 -2.50 -4.56 5.26
N ASP A 41 -3.31 -3.75 5.94
CA ASP A 41 -4.41 -4.22 6.78
C ASP A 41 -5.73 -4.25 6.01
N ILE A 42 -5.93 -3.33 5.07
CA ILE A 42 -7.12 -3.29 4.23
C ILE A 42 -6.81 -2.76 2.84
N HIS A 43 -7.48 -3.30 1.84
CA HIS A 43 -7.41 -2.84 0.46
C HIS A 43 -8.80 -2.76 -0.16
N HIS A 44 -9.12 -1.62 -0.78
CA HIS A 44 -10.32 -1.41 -1.58
C HIS A 44 -9.96 -1.07 -3.02
N THR A 45 -10.68 -1.66 -3.96
CA THR A 45 -10.72 -1.24 -5.36
C THR A 45 -12.07 -0.61 -5.63
N ILE A 46 -12.08 0.63 -6.09
CA ILE A 46 -13.30 1.44 -6.25
C ILE A 46 -13.34 2.10 -7.63
N PRO A 47 -14.54 2.51 -8.10
CA PRO A 47 -14.68 3.24 -9.35
C PRO A 47 -14.12 4.68 -9.25
N ASP A 48 -14.00 5.33 -10.41
CA ASP A 48 -13.72 6.77 -10.52
C ASP A 48 -15.02 7.55 -10.23
N ASP A 49 -15.50 7.49 -8.98
CA ASP A 49 -16.69 8.19 -8.49
C ASP A 49 -16.38 9.00 -7.23
N PHE A 50 -16.95 10.22 -7.15
CA PHE A 50 -16.66 11.15 -6.07
C PHE A 50 -17.08 10.60 -4.70
N SER A 51 -18.28 10.07 -4.59
CA SER A 51 -18.82 9.56 -3.34
C SER A 51 -18.09 8.29 -2.89
N ASP A 52 -17.80 7.37 -3.82
CA ASP A 52 -17.07 6.14 -3.50
C ASP A 52 -15.66 6.44 -2.97
N ILE A 53 -14.95 7.40 -3.56
CA ILE A 53 -13.63 7.82 -3.07
C ILE A 53 -13.75 8.47 -1.70
N TYR A 54 -14.66 9.42 -1.52
CA TYR A 54 -14.88 10.15 -0.27
C TYR A 54 -15.24 9.20 0.88
N ASP A 55 -16.21 8.34 0.67
CA ASP A 55 -16.72 7.40 1.69
C ASP A 55 -15.67 6.35 2.05
N THR A 56 -14.87 5.90 1.07
CA THR A 56 -13.80 4.93 1.34
C THR A 56 -12.66 5.55 2.14
N LEU A 57 -12.30 6.82 1.90
CA LEU A 57 -11.34 7.55 2.73
C LEU A 57 -11.84 7.67 4.18
N GLU A 58 -13.11 8.06 4.37
CA GLU A 58 -13.73 8.14 5.71
C GLU A 58 -13.76 6.78 6.40
N TYR A 59 -14.13 5.71 5.67
CA TYR A 59 -14.21 4.35 6.20
C TYR A 59 -12.84 3.85 6.68
N GLN A 60 -11.80 4.01 5.88
CA GLN A 60 -10.46 3.59 6.30
C GLN A 60 -9.91 4.44 7.44
N TRP A 61 -10.26 5.74 7.48
CA TRP A 61 -9.85 6.62 8.54
C TRP A 61 -10.59 6.36 9.86
N LYS A 62 -11.94 6.26 9.84
CA LYS A 62 -12.75 6.20 11.05
C LYS A 62 -12.97 4.79 11.60
N GLU A 63 -13.31 3.84 10.70
CA GLU A 63 -13.69 2.49 11.11
C GLU A 63 -12.47 1.56 11.21
N TRP A 64 -11.54 1.70 10.28
CA TRP A 64 -10.29 0.93 10.31
C TRP A 64 -9.19 1.61 11.12
N GLU A 65 -9.31 2.89 11.41
CA GLU A 65 -8.30 3.67 12.15
C GLU A 65 -6.90 3.50 11.53
N CYS A 66 -6.81 3.60 10.21
CA CYS A 66 -5.53 3.48 9.51
C CYS A 66 -4.62 4.67 9.86
N ASP A 67 -3.36 4.40 10.18
CA ASP A 67 -2.32 5.41 10.37
C ASP A 67 -1.84 5.98 9.03
N HIS A 68 -1.87 5.17 7.97
CA HIS A 68 -1.51 5.55 6.62
C HIS A 68 -2.53 5.01 5.61
N ILE A 69 -3.03 5.88 4.74
CA ILE A 69 -3.94 5.54 3.64
C ILE A 69 -3.28 5.92 2.32
N ILE A 70 -3.04 4.93 1.46
CA ILE A 70 -2.36 5.09 0.18
C ILE A 70 -3.37 4.92 -0.94
N VAL A 71 -3.64 5.99 -1.67
CA VAL A 71 -4.56 6.01 -2.82
C VAL A 71 -3.76 5.98 -4.11
N THR A 72 -4.14 5.17 -5.10
CA THR A 72 -3.55 5.15 -6.44
C THR A 72 -4.62 5.24 -7.52
N GLY A 73 -4.41 6.12 -8.49
CA GLY A 73 -5.33 6.37 -9.61
C GLY A 73 -5.94 7.77 -9.58
N GLY A 74 -6.53 8.20 -10.71
CA GLY A 74 -7.30 9.43 -10.85
C GLY A 74 -6.54 10.75 -10.67
N LEU A 75 -5.20 10.79 -10.91
CA LEU A 75 -4.37 11.99 -10.85
C LEU A 75 -3.95 12.53 -12.23
N GLY A 76 -4.45 11.96 -13.30
CA GLY A 76 -4.19 12.41 -14.66
C GLY A 76 -4.88 13.75 -14.98
N PRO A 77 -4.79 14.19 -16.23
CA PRO A 77 -5.41 15.45 -16.66
C PRO A 77 -6.83 15.26 -17.20
N THR A 78 -7.33 14.04 -17.35
CA THR A 78 -8.57 13.71 -18.03
C THR A 78 -9.81 13.96 -17.14
N VAL A 79 -11.00 13.87 -17.70
CA VAL A 79 -12.25 14.23 -16.98
C VAL A 79 -12.59 13.22 -15.89
N ASP A 80 -12.18 12.00 -16.06
CA ASP A 80 -12.31 10.89 -15.13
C ASP A 80 -11.27 10.91 -13.99
N ASP A 81 -10.22 11.72 -14.12
CA ASP A 81 -9.21 11.90 -13.08
C ASP A 81 -9.71 12.83 -11.97
N ILE A 82 -10.54 12.35 -11.06
CA ILE A 82 -11.23 13.15 -10.04
C ILE A 82 -10.60 13.08 -8.65
N THR A 83 -9.60 12.24 -8.42
CA THR A 83 -8.98 12.05 -7.10
C THR A 83 -8.46 13.35 -6.49
N VAL A 84 -7.89 14.25 -7.31
CA VAL A 84 -7.42 15.58 -6.83
C VAL A 84 -8.56 16.40 -6.27
N SER A 85 -9.70 16.46 -6.97
CA SER A 85 -10.86 17.26 -6.55
C SER A 85 -11.49 16.70 -5.28
N VAL A 86 -11.58 15.36 -5.15
CA VAL A 86 -12.06 14.70 -3.93
C VAL A 86 -11.15 15.01 -2.74
N PHE A 87 -9.83 14.90 -2.91
CA PHE A 87 -8.89 15.22 -1.83
C PHE A 87 -8.98 16.68 -1.38
N ILE A 88 -9.09 17.62 -2.33
CA ILE A 88 -9.25 19.05 -2.00
C ILE A 88 -10.52 19.29 -1.20
N ASP A 89 -11.63 18.67 -1.57
CA ASP A 89 -12.92 18.77 -0.86
C ASP A 89 -12.83 18.08 0.51
N TYR A 90 -12.35 16.87 0.57
CA TYR A 90 -12.22 16.06 1.79
C TYR A 90 -11.38 16.72 2.88
N PHE A 91 -10.32 17.43 2.49
CA PHE A 91 -9.46 18.19 3.41
C PHE A 91 -9.84 19.67 3.52
N GLU A 92 -10.97 20.09 2.92
CA GLU A 92 -11.41 21.50 2.90
C GLU A 92 -10.27 22.43 2.46
N ASP A 93 -9.49 22.01 1.47
CA ASP A 93 -8.33 22.75 0.96
C ASP A 93 -8.71 23.60 -0.25
N LYS A 94 -7.75 24.39 -0.72
CA LYS A 94 -7.80 25.16 -1.95
C LYS A 94 -6.51 24.96 -2.72
N HIS A 95 -6.58 25.14 -4.01
CA HIS A 95 -5.38 25.09 -4.84
C HIS A 95 -5.25 26.34 -5.70
N ASP A 96 -4.02 26.68 -6.03
CA ASP A 96 -3.70 27.76 -6.96
C ASP A 96 -2.99 27.18 -8.19
N PHE A 97 -3.05 27.91 -9.31
CA PHE A 97 -2.28 27.53 -10.49
C PHE A 97 -0.79 27.70 -10.23
N ASP A 98 -0.03 26.64 -10.44
CA ASP A 98 1.43 26.60 -10.25
C ASP A 98 2.15 26.93 -11.56
N LYS A 99 2.52 28.20 -11.72
CA LYS A 99 3.20 28.71 -12.92
C LYS A 99 4.59 28.08 -13.13
N GLU A 100 5.26 27.79 -12.02
CA GLU A 100 6.61 27.19 -12.07
C GLU A 100 6.51 25.74 -12.56
N TYR A 101 5.61 24.97 -11.98
CA TYR A 101 5.39 23.58 -12.42
C TYR A 101 4.83 23.51 -13.83
N TRP A 102 4.00 24.47 -14.23
CA TRP A 102 3.55 24.59 -15.61
C TRP A 102 4.70 24.78 -16.60
N SER A 103 5.70 25.58 -16.25
CA SER A 103 6.91 25.74 -17.07
C SER A 103 7.68 24.41 -17.18
N ILE A 104 7.84 23.71 -16.05
CA ILE A 104 8.50 22.38 -16.03
C ILE A 104 7.78 21.39 -16.95
N LEU A 105 6.44 21.36 -16.93
CA LEU A 105 5.67 20.49 -17.82
C LEU A 105 5.89 20.86 -19.30
N LYS A 106 5.88 22.16 -19.65
CA LYS A 106 6.17 22.60 -21.02
C LYS A 106 7.53 22.14 -21.50
N ASP A 107 8.55 22.31 -20.70
CA ASP A 107 9.92 21.89 -21.02
C ASP A 107 10.03 20.39 -21.23
N ARG A 108 9.30 19.60 -20.44
CA ARG A 108 9.24 18.13 -20.59
C ARG A 108 8.59 17.73 -21.93
N PHE A 109 7.44 18.33 -22.28
CA PHE A 109 6.79 18.05 -23.56
C PHE A 109 7.64 18.48 -24.75
N GLN A 110 8.32 19.61 -24.64
CA GLN A 110 9.24 20.10 -25.67
C GLN A 110 10.42 19.14 -25.89
N LYS A 111 11.01 18.61 -24.82
CA LYS A 111 12.09 17.61 -24.90
C LYS A 111 11.63 16.30 -25.57
N LEU A 112 10.35 16.00 -25.48
CA LEU A 112 9.73 14.82 -26.16
C LEU A 112 9.27 15.14 -27.58
N ASN A 113 9.50 16.36 -28.08
CA ASN A 113 9.01 16.86 -29.38
C ASN A 113 7.47 16.85 -29.52
N PHE A 114 6.74 16.99 -28.41
CA PHE A 114 5.29 17.12 -28.41
C PHE A 114 4.85 18.53 -28.01
N LYS A 115 3.79 19.01 -28.67
CA LYS A 115 3.07 20.20 -28.22
C LYS A 115 2.24 19.83 -26.98
N MET A 116 2.45 20.53 -25.87
CA MET A 116 1.71 20.26 -24.65
C MET A 116 0.23 20.60 -24.82
N PRO A 117 -0.69 19.64 -24.54
CA PRO A 117 -2.13 19.90 -24.55
C PRO A 117 -2.55 20.87 -23.44
N ASN A 118 -3.56 21.71 -23.70
CA ASN A 118 -4.11 22.61 -22.66
C ASN A 118 -4.69 21.87 -21.46
N LEU A 119 -5.14 20.66 -21.64
CA LEU A 119 -5.69 19.79 -20.57
C LEU A 119 -4.68 19.56 -19.45
N ASN A 120 -3.38 19.54 -19.74
CA ASN A 120 -2.33 19.40 -18.72
C ASN A 120 -2.26 20.59 -17.75
N LYS A 121 -3.01 21.69 -17.98
CA LYS A 121 -3.17 22.75 -16.96
C LYS A 121 -3.75 22.21 -15.67
N ASN A 122 -4.61 21.19 -15.75
CA ASN A 122 -5.21 20.53 -14.59
C ASN A 122 -4.17 19.86 -13.68
N GLN A 123 -2.97 19.60 -14.17
CA GLN A 123 -1.86 19.04 -13.39
C GLN A 123 -0.92 20.12 -12.81
N ALA A 124 -1.04 21.37 -13.27
CA ALA A 124 -0.22 22.49 -12.82
C ALA A 124 -0.90 23.24 -11.68
N PHE A 125 -1.13 22.58 -10.55
CA PHE A 125 -1.72 23.17 -9.36
C PHE A 125 -0.82 22.99 -8.14
N LYS A 126 -1.03 23.81 -7.12
CA LYS A 126 -0.39 23.71 -5.81
C LYS A 126 -1.45 23.84 -4.71
N ILE A 127 -1.51 22.85 -3.84
CA ILE A 127 -2.40 22.83 -2.67
C ILE A 127 -1.86 23.72 -1.54
N LYS A 128 -2.71 24.10 -0.58
CA LYS A 128 -2.37 25.04 0.50
C LYS A 128 -2.18 24.39 1.86
N LYS A 129 -2.96 23.36 2.18
CA LYS A 129 -2.91 22.71 3.51
C LYS A 129 -1.99 21.49 3.55
N GLY A 130 -1.87 20.76 2.44
CA GLY A 130 -1.03 19.58 2.34
C GLY A 130 0.32 19.82 1.66
N ASN A 131 0.98 18.73 1.30
CA ASN A 131 2.25 18.72 0.58
C ASN A 131 2.09 18.08 -0.80
N MET A 132 2.76 18.65 -1.80
CA MET A 132 2.86 18.03 -3.12
C MET A 132 3.96 16.97 -3.10
N ILE A 133 3.64 15.74 -3.53
CA ILE A 133 4.65 14.70 -3.73
C ILE A 133 5.27 14.90 -5.12
N PRO A 134 6.57 15.13 -5.22
CA PRO A 134 7.21 15.41 -6.50
C PRO A 134 7.26 14.18 -7.41
N ASN A 135 6.94 14.38 -8.70
CA ASN A 135 7.07 13.36 -9.73
C ASN A 135 8.29 13.64 -10.62
N LYS A 136 9.32 12.81 -10.52
CA LYS A 136 10.53 12.91 -11.34
C LYS A 136 10.41 12.18 -12.69
N VAL A 137 9.38 11.35 -12.85
CA VAL A 137 9.25 10.42 -13.98
C VAL A 137 8.17 10.86 -14.97
N GLY A 138 7.05 11.39 -14.47
CA GLY A 138 5.89 11.78 -15.27
C GLY A 138 5.36 13.16 -14.91
N SER A 139 4.08 13.42 -15.26
CA SER A 139 3.47 14.75 -15.16
C SER A 139 2.53 14.94 -13.96
N ALA A 140 1.97 13.88 -13.41
CA ALA A 140 1.06 13.95 -12.29
C ALA A 140 1.85 14.00 -10.96
N ARG A 141 1.74 15.10 -10.22
CA ARG A 141 2.27 15.15 -8.84
C ARG A 141 1.30 14.48 -7.90
N GLY A 142 1.81 13.80 -6.86
CA GLY A 142 0.98 13.23 -5.80
C GLY A 142 0.64 14.26 -4.73
N LEU A 143 -0.24 13.84 -3.83
CA LEU A 143 -0.69 14.62 -2.69
C LEU A 143 -0.36 13.90 -1.39
N HIS A 144 -0.03 14.67 -0.35
CA HIS A 144 0.12 14.17 1.01
C HIS A 144 -0.58 15.11 1.98
N TYR A 145 -1.56 14.58 2.68
CA TYR A 145 -2.28 15.28 3.74
C TYR A 145 -2.19 14.52 5.06
N THR A 146 -2.39 15.24 6.15
CA THR A 146 -2.50 14.67 7.50
C THR A 146 -3.82 15.08 8.13
N LYS A 147 -4.43 14.19 8.89
CA LYS A 147 -5.68 14.44 9.63
C LYS A 147 -5.58 13.86 11.03
N ASP A 148 -5.87 14.70 12.03
CA ASP A 148 -5.78 14.31 13.44
C ASP A 148 -7.06 13.57 13.88
N HIS A 149 -6.92 12.39 14.46
CA HIS A 149 -8.02 11.65 15.08
C HIS A 149 -8.63 12.41 16.28
N ALA A 150 -7.86 13.25 16.97
CA ALA A 150 -8.35 14.04 18.09
C ALA A 150 -9.44 15.05 17.72
N SER A 151 -9.56 15.43 16.44
CA SER A 151 -10.62 16.33 15.97
C SER A 151 -12.02 15.70 16.01
N PHE A 152 -12.11 14.37 15.93
CA PHE A 152 -13.37 13.62 15.96
C PHE A 152 -13.80 13.26 17.39
N PHE A 153 -12.84 12.93 18.29
CA PHE A 153 -13.09 12.55 19.69
C PHE A 153 -12.78 13.66 20.69
N LYS A 154 -13.36 14.86 20.53
CA LYS A 154 -13.17 15.96 21.48
C LYS A 154 -13.49 15.61 22.95
N LEU A 155 -14.18 14.49 23.21
CA LEU A 155 -14.59 14.05 24.54
C LEU A 155 -13.61 13.06 25.21
N VAL A 156 -12.67 12.45 24.49
CA VAL A 156 -11.81 11.36 25.03
C VAL A 156 -10.33 11.60 24.74
N LYS A 157 -9.84 12.80 25.02
CA LYS A 157 -8.42 13.20 24.83
C LYS A 157 -7.40 12.36 25.62
N SER A 158 -7.85 11.52 26.57
CA SER A 158 -6.95 10.79 27.48
C SER A 158 -6.64 9.34 27.08
N VAL A 159 -7.28 8.79 26.04
CA VAL A 159 -7.13 7.38 25.66
C VAL A 159 -6.39 7.22 24.31
N PHE A 160 -6.47 8.19 23.44
CA PHE A 160 -5.76 8.18 22.16
C PHE A 160 -4.53 9.09 22.25
N ASN A 161 -3.35 8.50 22.31
CA ASN A 161 -2.12 9.23 22.02
C ASN A 161 -2.22 9.73 20.58
N GLY A 162 -2.47 11.05 20.40
CA GLY A 162 -2.75 11.71 19.14
C GLY A 162 -1.91 11.17 17.98
N THR A 163 -2.46 10.22 17.25
CA THR A 163 -1.89 9.69 16.04
C THR A 163 -2.56 10.41 14.88
N GLU A 164 -1.77 11.09 14.08
CA GLU A 164 -2.22 11.66 12.82
C GLU A 164 -2.30 10.56 11.77
N THR A 165 -3.38 10.50 11.00
CA THR A 165 -3.45 9.69 9.80
C THR A 165 -2.85 10.43 8.62
N ASN A 166 -1.98 9.78 7.90
CA ASN A 166 -1.35 10.27 6.68
C ASN A 166 -2.07 9.70 5.45
N PHE A 167 -2.49 10.60 4.55
CA PHE A 167 -3.18 10.27 3.30
C PHE A 167 -2.28 10.63 2.13
N TYR A 168 -2.01 9.65 1.29
CA TYR A 168 -1.18 9.83 0.10
C TYR A 168 -1.99 9.53 -1.15
N ALA A 169 -2.00 10.45 -2.13
CA ALA A 169 -2.54 10.15 -3.45
C ALA A 169 -1.41 10.05 -4.47
N LEU A 170 -1.36 8.94 -5.19
CA LEU A 170 -0.34 8.59 -6.16
C LEU A 170 -0.98 8.31 -7.54
N PRO A 171 -0.27 8.57 -8.65
CA PRO A 171 -0.80 8.27 -9.98
C PRO A 171 -1.00 6.78 -10.21
N GLY A 172 -1.95 6.42 -11.09
CA GLY A 172 -2.20 5.06 -11.52
C GLY A 172 -1.08 4.46 -12.38
N VAL A 173 -0.30 5.30 -13.07
CA VAL A 173 0.82 4.85 -13.91
C VAL A 173 1.91 4.18 -13.06
N PRO A 174 2.18 2.86 -13.25
CA PRO A 174 3.02 2.09 -12.32
C PRO A 174 4.43 2.66 -12.12
N LYS A 175 5.05 3.17 -13.18
CA LYS A 175 6.42 3.73 -13.11
C LYS A 175 6.47 5.01 -12.26
N GLU A 176 5.45 5.86 -12.36
CA GLU A 176 5.32 7.10 -11.58
C GLU A 176 5.02 6.76 -10.11
N MET A 177 4.01 5.93 -9.88
CA MET A 177 3.59 5.47 -8.56
C MET A 177 4.76 4.84 -7.79
N LYS A 178 5.49 3.89 -8.41
CA LYS A 178 6.65 3.22 -7.79
C LYS A 178 7.74 4.20 -7.39
N SER A 179 8.06 5.17 -8.26
CA SER A 179 9.06 6.19 -7.97
C SER A 179 8.67 7.07 -6.79
N MET A 180 7.41 7.52 -6.73
CA MET A 180 6.90 8.35 -5.63
C MET A 180 6.78 7.56 -4.34
N PHE A 181 6.27 6.35 -4.39
CA PHE A 181 6.17 5.47 -3.23
C PHE A 181 7.54 5.23 -2.59
N SER A 182 8.52 4.76 -3.38
CA SER A 182 9.85 4.42 -2.85
C SER A 182 10.63 5.64 -2.33
N ASN A 183 10.48 6.82 -2.97
CA ASN A 183 11.29 7.99 -2.61
C ASN A 183 10.61 8.94 -1.63
N TYR A 184 9.30 8.79 -1.39
CA TYR A 184 8.56 9.69 -0.52
C TYR A 184 7.69 8.92 0.49
N VAL A 185 6.75 8.10 0.03
CA VAL A 185 5.73 7.49 0.90
C VAL A 185 6.34 6.47 1.86
N LEU A 186 7.12 5.52 1.34
CA LEU A 186 7.74 4.49 2.18
C LEU A 186 8.64 5.07 3.27
N PRO A 187 9.54 6.04 3.01
CA PRO A 187 10.31 6.71 4.05
C PRO A 187 9.47 7.43 5.12
N GLU A 188 8.31 8.01 4.74
CA GLU A 188 7.40 8.64 5.72
C GLU A 188 6.75 7.59 6.62
N ILE A 189 6.29 6.46 6.06
CA ILE A 189 5.70 5.36 6.84
C ILE A 189 6.74 4.74 7.78
N GLU A 190 7.97 4.54 7.31
CA GLU A 190 9.05 3.96 8.12
C GLU A 190 9.38 4.78 9.37
N LYS A 191 9.20 6.12 9.34
CA LYS A 191 9.40 6.99 10.52
C LYS A 191 8.43 6.68 11.66
N THR A 192 7.22 6.24 11.34
CA THR A 192 6.16 5.94 12.31
C THR A 192 6.19 4.49 12.77
N ASN A 193 6.79 3.59 11.98
CA ASN A 193 6.82 2.16 12.26
C ASN A 193 7.88 1.79 13.30
N LYS A 194 7.45 1.62 14.54
CA LYS A 194 8.31 1.21 15.67
C LYS A 194 8.46 -0.31 15.79
N ASN A 195 7.53 -1.08 15.25
CA ASN A 195 7.47 -2.54 15.38
C ASN A 195 7.45 -3.17 13.99
N LYS A 196 8.55 -3.82 13.62
CA LYS A 196 8.65 -4.48 12.30
C LYS A 196 8.04 -5.87 12.35
N VAL A 197 7.31 -6.22 11.30
CA VAL A 197 6.86 -7.59 11.02
C VAL A 197 7.96 -8.29 10.24
N VAL A 198 8.24 -9.52 10.61
CA VAL A 198 9.12 -10.40 9.84
C VAL A 198 8.28 -11.39 9.09
N CYS A 199 8.57 -11.56 7.81
CA CYS A 199 7.90 -12.52 6.94
C CYS A 199 8.95 -13.47 6.33
N ARG A 200 8.71 -14.78 6.44
CA ARG A 200 9.53 -15.81 5.81
C ARG A 200 8.64 -16.81 5.09
N SER A 201 9.09 -17.29 3.96
CA SER A 201 8.40 -18.32 3.18
C SER A 201 9.23 -19.57 3.10
N ILE A 202 8.64 -20.72 3.43
CA ILE A 202 9.21 -22.05 3.21
C ILE A 202 8.60 -22.58 1.92
N ARG A 203 9.41 -22.81 0.91
CA ARG A 203 8.96 -23.22 -0.42
C ARG A 203 8.93 -24.74 -0.54
N THR A 204 7.76 -25.30 -0.80
CA THR A 204 7.57 -26.75 -0.90
C THR A 204 7.06 -27.17 -2.27
N THR A 205 7.37 -28.42 -2.66
CA THR A 205 6.88 -29.03 -3.90
C THR A 205 6.55 -30.51 -3.70
N GLY A 206 5.74 -31.06 -4.62
CA GLY A 206 5.41 -32.48 -4.63
C GLY A 206 4.49 -32.95 -3.50
N VAL A 207 3.80 -32.04 -2.82
CA VAL A 207 2.90 -32.35 -1.71
C VAL A 207 1.64 -31.47 -1.74
N PRO A 208 0.43 -32.01 -1.54
CA PRO A 208 -0.79 -31.24 -1.42
C PRO A 208 -0.81 -30.36 -0.16
N GLU A 209 -1.50 -29.21 -0.24
CA GLU A 209 -1.67 -28.27 0.87
C GLU A 209 -2.27 -28.93 2.13
N SER A 210 -3.30 -29.76 1.96
CA SER A 210 -3.96 -30.45 3.07
C SER A 210 -3.02 -31.34 3.87
N ILE A 211 -2.09 -32.01 3.20
CA ILE A 211 -1.09 -32.86 3.86
C ILE A 211 -0.07 -32.01 4.63
N LEU A 212 0.35 -30.86 4.06
CA LEU A 212 1.21 -29.93 4.78
C LEU A 212 0.53 -29.42 6.03
N GLN A 213 -0.72 -28.95 5.90
CA GLN A 213 -1.50 -28.43 7.01
C GLN A 213 -1.69 -29.46 8.12
N GLU A 214 -2.06 -30.70 7.78
CA GLU A 214 -2.21 -31.79 8.75
C GLU A 214 -0.88 -32.05 9.51
N LYS A 215 0.23 -32.07 8.81
CA LYS A 215 1.55 -32.33 9.41
C LYS A 215 2.01 -31.27 10.41
N ILE A 216 1.64 -30.01 10.20
CA ILE A 216 2.06 -28.89 11.05
C ILE A 216 0.91 -28.29 11.87
N SER A 217 -0.25 -28.94 11.93
CA SER A 217 -1.46 -28.45 12.64
C SER A 217 -1.18 -28.09 14.09
N ASP A 218 -0.42 -28.91 14.81
CA ASP A 218 -0.02 -28.68 16.20
C ASP A 218 0.87 -27.43 16.38
N ILE A 219 1.70 -27.12 15.37
CA ILE A 219 2.52 -25.90 15.37
C ILE A 219 1.61 -24.69 15.13
N ILE A 220 0.67 -24.78 14.20
CA ILE A 220 -0.31 -23.73 13.91
C ILE A 220 -1.13 -23.42 15.16
N ASP A 221 -1.74 -24.43 15.75
CA ASP A 221 -2.65 -24.28 16.90
C ASP A 221 -1.96 -23.65 18.12
N LYS A 222 -0.68 -24.00 18.36
CA LYS A 222 0.09 -23.47 19.48
C LYS A 222 0.54 -22.01 19.28
N ASN A 223 0.64 -21.56 18.02
CA ASN A 223 1.26 -20.26 17.71
C ASN A 223 0.32 -19.27 17.00
N LYS A 224 -0.96 -19.58 16.82
CA LYS A 224 -1.95 -18.78 16.10
C LYS A 224 -2.09 -17.33 16.58
N ASP A 225 -1.81 -17.07 17.85
CA ASP A 225 -1.91 -15.74 18.45
C ASP A 225 -0.60 -14.91 18.31
N GLN A 226 0.50 -15.55 17.88
CA GLN A 226 1.82 -14.94 17.79
C GLN A 226 2.41 -14.93 16.38
N CYS A 227 1.97 -15.84 15.52
CA CYS A 227 2.44 -15.97 14.14
C CYS A 227 1.29 -16.32 13.22
N ASP A 228 1.14 -15.54 12.16
CA ASP A 228 0.25 -15.90 11.05
C ASP A 228 0.96 -16.90 10.13
N ILE A 229 0.34 -18.08 9.93
CA ILE A 229 0.86 -19.16 9.10
C ILE A 229 -0.13 -19.40 7.96
N ALA A 230 0.26 -19.01 6.75
CA ALA A 230 -0.55 -19.11 5.55
C ALA A 230 0.04 -20.09 4.53
N PHE A 231 -0.83 -20.81 3.82
CA PHE A 231 -0.48 -21.67 2.70
C PHE A 231 -0.80 -20.97 1.39
N LEU A 232 0.17 -20.89 0.50
CA LEU A 232 0.08 -20.18 -0.77
C LEU A 232 0.36 -21.15 -1.93
N PRO A 233 -0.68 -21.75 -2.52
CA PRO A 233 -0.50 -22.70 -3.61
C PRO A 233 -0.06 -21.98 -4.90
N HIS A 234 0.95 -22.52 -5.57
CA HIS A 234 1.40 -22.10 -6.90
C HIS A 234 0.97 -23.11 -7.95
N ARG A 235 0.42 -22.64 -9.06
CA ARG A 235 -0.14 -23.51 -10.11
C ARG A 235 0.79 -24.63 -10.61
N MET A 236 2.11 -24.44 -10.55
CA MET A 236 3.09 -25.37 -11.13
C MET A 236 4.23 -25.77 -10.18
N LEU A 237 4.41 -25.10 -9.05
CA LEU A 237 5.61 -25.24 -8.23
C LEU A 237 5.37 -25.85 -6.85
N GLY A 238 4.12 -25.97 -6.40
CA GLY A 238 3.80 -26.50 -5.07
C GLY A 238 3.11 -25.49 -4.17
N VAL A 239 3.39 -25.53 -2.87
CA VAL A 239 2.73 -24.69 -1.85
C VAL A 239 3.82 -24.01 -1.01
N ASP A 240 3.77 -22.67 -0.93
CA ASP A 240 4.63 -21.95 0.02
C ASP A 240 3.94 -21.89 1.39
N ILE A 241 4.66 -22.18 2.46
CA ILE A 241 4.23 -21.95 3.84
C ILE A 241 4.80 -20.60 4.26
N ARG A 242 3.95 -19.60 4.43
CA ARG A 242 4.35 -18.25 4.81
C ARG A 242 4.12 -18.01 6.30
N LEU A 243 5.16 -17.58 6.98
CA LEU A 243 5.19 -17.24 8.38
C LEU A 243 5.30 -15.72 8.52
N THR A 244 4.41 -15.10 9.30
CA THR A 244 4.44 -13.65 9.54
C THR A 244 4.26 -13.38 11.04
N THR A 245 5.23 -12.73 11.66
CA THR A 245 5.23 -12.39 13.09
C THR A 245 6.04 -11.13 13.36
N SER A 246 5.81 -10.49 14.51
CA SER A 246 6.67 -9.40 15.02
C SER A 246 7.88 -9.90 15.83
N ASP A 247 7.97 -11.20 16.10
CA ASP A 247 9.05 -11.81 16.88
C ASP A 247 10.03 -12.56 15.97
N GLN A 248 11.20 -11.94 15.75
CA GLN A 248 12.28 -12.53 14.94
C GLN A 248 12.80 -13.84 15.52
N SER A 249 12.79 -14.02 16.83
CA SER A 249 13.29 -15.26 17.46
C SER A 249 12.30 -16.41 17.25
N LEU A 250 11.01 -16.11 17.38
CA LEU A 250 9.94 -17.09 17.15
C LEU A 250 9.96 -17.64 15.72
N ILE A 251 10.18 -16.79 14.72
CA ILE A 251 10.12 -17.22 13.31
C ILE A 251 11.18 -18.26 13.00
N ASN A 252 12.39 -18.15 13.57
CA ASN A 252 13.47 -19.12 13.38
C ASN A 252 13.11 -20.46 14.03
N VAL A 253 12.58 -20.44 15.25
CA VAL A 253 12.12 -21.65 15.93
C VAL A 253 11.00 -22.35 15.16
N LEU A 254 10.04 -21.58 14.62
CA LEU A 254 8.96 -22.17 13.82
C LEU A 254 9.46 -22.77 12.51
N ILE A 255 10.43 -22.14 11.84
CA ILE A 255 11.05 -22.71 10.65
C ILE A 255 11.67 -24.06 10.97
N ASP A 256 12.46 -24.16 12.03
CA ASP A 256 13.12 -25.41 12.43
C ASP A 256 12.09 -26.51 12.73
N LEU A 257 11.06 -26.21 13.51
CA LEU A 257 9.98 -27.16 13.82
C LEU A 257 9.20 -27.62 12.58
N ILE A 258 8.95 -26.71 11.64
CA ILE A 258 8.28 -27.04 10.37
C ILE A 258 9.22 -27.90 9.50
N MET A 259 10.50 -27.57 9.44
CA MET A 259 11.49 -28.34 8.69
C MET A 259 11.61 -29.78 9.18
N GLU A 260 11.53 -30.04 10.49
CA GLU A 260 11.53 -31.40 11.03
C GLU A 260 10.36 -32.24 10.49
N LYS A 261 9.18 -31.63 10.25
CA LYS A 261 7.99 -32.34 9.81
C LYS A 261 7.83 -32.44 8.29
N VAL A 262 8.23 -31.42 7.56
CA VAL A 262 7.98 -31.32 6.12
C VAL A 262 9.23 -31.07 5.27
N GLY A 263 10.41 -31.07 5.86
CA GLY A 263 11.69 -30.73 5.20
C GLY A 263 11.98 -31.49 3.91
N LYS A 264 11.54 -32.75 3.80
CA LYS A 264 11.68 -33.55 2.56
C LYS A 264 10.94 -33.00 1.34
N TYR A 265 9.99 -32.09 1.55
CA TYR A 265 9.23 -31.43 0.49
C TYR A 265 9.77 -30.03 0.20
N VAL A 266 10.70 -29.50 1.00
CA VAL A 266 11.24 -28.15 0.90
C VAL A 266 12.36 -28.11 -0.14
N TYR A 267 12.24 -27.15 -1.07
CA TYR A 267 13.28 -26.90 -2.05
C TYR A 267 13.99 -25.54 -1.86
N GLY A 268 13.49 -24.68 -1.01
CA GLY A 268 14.09 -23.37 -0.76
C GLY A 268 13.30 -22.49 0.19
N PHE A 269 13.77 -21.27 0.33
CA PHE A 269 13.19 -20.24 1.18
C PHE A 269 13.00 -18.93 0.42
N ASP A 270 12.02 -18.14 0.81
CA ASP A 270 11.77 -16.78 0.33
C ASP A 270 11.73 -16.66 -1.21
N THR A 271 12.83 -16.22 -1.83
CA THR A 271 12.93 -15.98 -3.27
C THR A 271 13.62 -17.10 -4.04
N ASP A 272 13.99 -18.21 -3.38
CA ASP A 272 14.62 -19.34 -4.04
C ASP A 272 13.74 -19.91 -5.15
N LYS A 273 14.34 -20.36 -6.23
CA LYS A 273 13.64 -20.94 -7.38
C LYS A 273 13.87 -22.44 -7.41
N LEU A 274 12.85 -23.17 -7.87
CA LEU A 274 12.99 -24.57 -8.22
C LEU A 274 13.77 -24.63 -9.55
N GLU A 275 14.97 -25.22 -9.55
CA GLU A 275 15.77 -25.46 -10.75
C GLU A 275 15.27 -26.67 -11.53
#